data_64399e29d4f33e24d118bbdc83078362
#
_entry.id   64399e29d4f33e24d118bbdc83078362
#
_cell.length_a   1.000
_cell.length_b   1.000
_cell.length_c   1.000
_cell.angle_alpha   90.00
_cell.angle_beta   90.00
_cell.angle_gamma   90.00
#
_symmetry.space_group_name_H-M   'P 1'
#
loop_
_entity.id
_entity.type
_entity.pdbx_description
1 polymer ?
#
loop_
_entity_poly.entity_id
_entity_poly.type
_entity_poly.pdbx_seq_one_letter_code
_entity_poly.pdbx_strand_id
1 'polypeptide(L)'
;MGYLFDTATLAEVLRAVPSRLLVKRLAGVPTSERWTTSITVSQILIAARRTRHPKLMQDVIRLVAAVKVAPFDTLAAQSFAKLRTTVAPEADTDDVMIAAIAVTHDFTLVTRRPNAFRIYPHLRVEDWTL
;
A
#
# COMPACT_ATOMS: atom_id res chain seq x y z
N MET A 1 -13.92 8.33 1.09
CA MET A 1 -13.38 7.08 0.58
C MET A 1 -11.87 7.08 0.62
N GLY A 2 -11.27 6.01 1.08
CA GLY A 2 -9.83 5.97 1.30
C GLY A 2 -9.06 5.37 0.12
N TYR A 3 -7.84 5.83 -0.06
CA TYR A 3 -6.86 5.28 -0.99
C TYR A 3 -5.74 4.62 -0.19
N LEU A 4 -5.42 3.39 -0.56
CA LEU A 4 -4.41 2.58 0.12
C LEU A 4 -3.18 2.48 -0.77
N PHE A 5 -2.07 3.06 -0.32
CA PHE A 5 -0.83 3.09 -1.11
C PHE A 5 0.06 1.90 -0.74
N ASP A 6 0.52 1.15 -1.75
CA ASP A 6 1.43 0.05 -1.54
C ASP A 6 2.89 0.51 -1.47
N THR A 7 3.80 -0.44 -1.23
CA THR A 7 5.23 -0.15 -1.03
C THR A 7 5.85 0.53 -2.25
N ALA A 8 5.60 0.02 -3.46
CA ALA A 8 6.20 0.57 -4.67
C ALA A 8 5.70 1.99 -4.95
N THR A 9 4.42 2.28 -4.67
CA THR A 9 3.85 3.61 -4.84
C THR A 9 4.46 4.60 -3.85
N LEU A 10 4.58 4.21 -2.57
CA LEU A 10 5.23 5.06 -1.58
C LEU A 10 6.71 5.27 -1.88
N ALA A 11 7.42 4.24 -2.33
CA ALA A 11 8.82 4.36 -2.73
C ALA A 11 8.99 5.32 -3.90
N GLU A 12 8.03 5.36 -4.84
CA GLU A 12 8.06 6.30 -5.96
C GLU A 12 8.02 7.76 -5.48
N VAL A 13 7.25 8.05 -4.44
CA VAL A 13 7.18 9.41 -3.85
C VAL A 13 8.54 9.86 -3.31
N LEU A 14 9.37 8.91 -2.84
CA LEU A 14 10.67 9.21 -2.23
C LEU A 14 11.82 9.31 -3.24
N ARG A 15 11.57 9.06 -4.52
CA ARG A 15 12.61 9.17 -5.55
C ARG A 15 13.04 10.63 -5.72
N ALA A 16 14.31 10.84 -6.14
CA ALA A 16 14.82 12.17 -6.43
C ALA A 16 13.96 12.92 -7.46
N VAL A 17 13.46 12.18 -8.48
CA VAL A 17 12.51 12.71 -9.48
C VAL A 17 11.29 11.78 -9.50
N PRO A 18 10.29 12.02 -8.64
CA PRO A 18 9.11 11.18 -8.60
C PRO A 18 8.22 11.37 -9.83
N SER A 19 7.34 10.40 -10.08
CA SER A 19 6.34 10.48 -11.14
C SER A 19 5.49 11.75 -10.98
N ARG A 20 5.42 12.56 -12.03
CA ARG A 20 4.60 13.79 -12.02
C ARG A 20 3.12 13.50 -11.86
N LEU A 21 2.63 12.44 -12.52
CA LEU A 21 1.22 12.05 -12.43
C LEU A 21 0.87 11.62 -11.01
N LEU A 22 1.71 10.82 -10.39
CA LEU A 22 1.50 10.38 -9.00
C LEU A 22 1.45 11.58 -8.05
N VAL A 23 2.43 12.47 -8.13
CA VAL A 23 2.50 13.66 -7.26
C VAL A 23 1.26 14.53 -7.46
N LYS A 24 0.84 14.75 -8.71
CA LYS A 24 -0.34 15.54 -9.02
C LYS A 24 -1.62 14.93 -8.44
N ARG A 25 -1.81 13.63 -8.63
CA ARG A 25 -2.99 12.93 -8.10
C ARG A 25 -2.98 12.92 -6.57
N LEU A 26 -1.83 12.67 -5.97
CA LEU A 26 -1.67 12.64 -4.52
C LEU A 26 -2.00 14.01 -3.90
N ALA A 27 -1.56 15.11 -4.54
CA ALA A 27 -1.86 16.45 -4.08
C ALA A 27 -3.35 16.76 -4.08
N GLY A 28 -4.14 16.09 -4.93
CA GLY A 28 -5.59 16.25 -4.99
C GLY A 28 -6.37 15.41 -3.97
N VAL A 29 -5.68 14.57 -3.18
CA VAL A 29 -6.32 13.69 -2.20
C VAL A 29 -6.20 14.30 -0.80
N PRO A 30 -7.31 14.50 -0.08
CA PRO A 30 -7.24 14.99 1.30
C PRO A 30 -6.42 14.06 2.18
N THR A 31 -5.72 14.60 3.16
CA THR A 31 -4.90 13.83 4.11
C THR A 31 -5.72 12.74 4.79
N SER A 32 -6.99 13.02 5.08
CA SER A 32 -7.90 12.07 5.73
C SER A 32 -8.21 10.84 4.89
N GLU A 33 -7.92 10.86 3.58
CA GLU A 33 -8.17 9.74 2.66
C GLU A 33 -6.88 9.04 2.21
N ARG A 34 -5.73 9.41 2.78
CA ARG A 34 -4.43 8.80 2.46
C ARG A 34 -4.08 7.73 3.47
N TRP A 35 -4.02 6.48 3.01
CA TRP A 35 -3.79 5.31 3.85
C TRP A 35 -2.67 4.44 3.31
N THR A 36 -2.05 3.70 4.19
CA THR A 36 -1.24 2.53 3.85
C THR A 36 -1.54 1.42 4.85
N THR A 37 -0.86 0.29 4.74
CA THR A 37 -1.06 -0.83 5.67
C THR A 37 0.14 -0.97 6.60
N SER A 38 -0.07 -1.63 7.75
CA SER A 38 1.03 -2.01 8.64
C SER A 38 2.01 -2.96 7.94
N ILE A 39 1.53 -3.76 6.98
CA ILE A 39 2.38 -4.64 6.16
C ILE A 39 3.33 -3.80 5.31
N THR A 40 2.78 -2.80 4.62
CA THR A 40 3.56 -1.87 3.78
C THR A 40 4.58 -1.09 4.62
N VAL A 41 4.18 -0.63 5.81
CA VAL A 41 5.10 0.05 6.73
C VAL A 41 6.29 -0.85 7.05
N SER A 42 6.05 -2.12 7.37
CA SER A 42 7.15 -3.05 7.64
C SER A 42 8.07 -3.24 6.44
N GLN A 43 7.50 -3.38 5.24
CA GLN A 43 8.27 -3.56 4.01
C GLN A 43 9.18 -2.36 3.71
N ILE A 44 8.64 -1.16 3.80
CA ILE A 44 9.41 0.04 3.47
C ILE A 44 10.47 0.35 4.53
N LEU A 45 10.19 0.06 5.80
CA LEU A 45 11.17 0.20 6.88
C LEU A 45 12.31 -0.82 6.74
N ILE A 46 12.00 -2.08 6.38
CA ILE A 46 13.02 -3.10 6.13
C ILE A 46 13.94 -2.65 4.99
N ALA A 47 13.36 -2.18 3.87
CA ALA A 47 14.15 -1.71 2.74
C ALA A 47 15.07 -0.55 3.13
N ALA A 48 14.56 0.42 3.88
CA ALA A 48 15.34 1.57 4.33
C ALA A 48 16.48 1.16 5.28
N ARG A 49 16.20 0.24 6.21
CA ARG A 49 17.23 -0.25 7.15
C ARG A 49 18.36 -0.99 6.43
N ARG A 50 18.02 -1.77 5.39
CA ARG A 50 19.02 -2.51 4.61
C ARG A 50 19.96 -1.62 3.81
N THR A 51 19.52 -0.46 3.40
CA THR A 51 20.38 0.49 2.68
C THR A 51 21.40 1.18 3.60
N ARG A 52 21.15 1.24 4.90
CA ARG A 52 21.97 1.93 5.90
C ARG A 52 22.17 3.41 5.55
N HIS A 53 21.23 4.03 4.88
CA HIS A 53 21.29 5.42 4.45
C HIS A 53 20.44 6.28 5.40
N PRO A 54 21.07 7.10 6.28
CA PRO A 54 20.32 7.82 7.33
C PRO A 54 19.25 8.75 6.79
N LYS A 55 19.52 9.42 5.67
CA LYS A 55 18.56 10.34 5.06
C LYS A 55 17.31 9.58 4.57
N LEU A 56 17.51 8.44 3.95
CA LEU A 56 16.38 7.62 3.47
C LEU A 56 15.52 7.17 4.64
N MET A 57 16.11 6.75 5.74
CA MET A 57 15.36 6.35 6.92
C MET A 57 14.53 7.51 7.47
N GLN A 58 15.10 8.73 7.53
CA GLN A 58 14.35 9.92 7.96
C GLN A 58 13.20 10.23 7.03
N ASP A 59 13.41 10.13 5.71
CA ASP A 59 12.36 10.37 4.71
C ASP A 59 11.23 9.35 4.83
N VAL A 60 11.56 8.08 5.05
CA VAL A 60 10.57 7.01 5.27
C VAL A 60 9.75 7.27 6.53
N ILE A 61 10.41 7.64 7.64
CA ILE A 61 9.70 7.94 8.90
C ILE A 61 8.71 9.09 8.69
N ARG A 62 9.12 10.16 7.99
CA ARG A 62 8.25 11.28 7.68
C ARG A 62 7.08 10.88 6.80
N LEU A 63 7.32 10.05 5.79
CA LEU A 63 6.28 9.58 4.89
C LEU A 63 5.25 8.75 5.63
N VAL A 64 5.69 7.82 6.48
CA VAL A 64 4.78 6.98 7.28
C VAL A 64 3.95 7.84 8.25
N ALA A 65 4.55 8.88 8.82
CA ALA A 65 3.84 9.79 9.71
C ALA A 65 2.80 10.66 8.98
N ALA A 66 2.93 10.81 7.66
CA ALA A 66 2.05 11.65 6.84
C ALA A 66 0.83 10.90 6.31
N VAL A 67 0.73 9.59 6.49
CA VAL A 67 -0.38 8.76 6.03
C VAL A 67 -1.00 8.03 7.22
N LYS A 68 -2.27 7.70 7.11
CA LYS A 68 -2.93 6.83 8.10
C LYS A 68 -2.52 5.38 7.85
N VAL A 69 -2.43 4.59 8.91
CA VAL A 69 -2.01 3.19 8.80
C VAL A 69 -3.16 2.28 9.21
N ALA A 70 -3.61 1.44 8.28
CA ALA A 70 -4.60 0.41 8.54
C ALA A 70 -3.87 -0.87 9.00
N PRO A 71 -4.16 -1.38 10.19
CA PRO A 71 -3.49 -2.56 10.71
C PRO A 71 -4.07 -3.85 10.12
N PHE A 72 -3.27 -4.91 10.17
CA PHE A 72 -3.76 -6.25 9.93
C PHE A 72 -4.40 -6.77 11.22
N ASP A 73 -5.63 -6.36 11.45
CA ASP A 73 -6.40 -6.70 12.66
C ASP A 73 -7.25 -7.97 12.47
N THR A 74 -8.13 -8.27 13.43
CA THR A 74 -8.95 -9.47 13.38
C THR A 74 -9.89 -9.48 12.16
N LEU A 75 -10.48 -8.34 11.80
CA LEU A 75 -11.34 -8.25 10.62
C LEU A 75 -10.55 -8.52 9.34
N ALA A 76 -9.37 -7.93 9.23
CA ALA A 76 -8.48 -8.18 8.09
C ALA A 76 -8.04 -9.64 8.05
N ALA A 77 -7.78 -10.26 9.21
CA ALA A 77 -7.42 -11.67 9.29
C ALA A 77 -8.54 -12.58 8.78
N GLN A 78 -9.80 -12.25 9.06
CA GLN A 78 -10.96 -13.01 8.55
C GLN A 78 -11.04 -12.90 7.03
N SER A 79 -10.90 -11.70 6.48
CA SER A 79 -10.86 -11.48 5.03
C SER A 79 -9.68 -12.21 4.40
N PHE A 80 -8.52 -12.17 5.04
CA PHE A 80 -7.32 -12.85 4.58
C PHE A 80 -7.55 -14.35 4.45
N ALA A 81 -8.10 -14.97 5.49
CA ALA A 81 -8.34 -16.42 5.50
C ALA A 81 -9.25 -16.82 4.33
N LYS A 82 -10.29 -16.04 4.06
CA LYS A 82 -11.21 -16.27 2.95
C LYS A 82 -10.50 -16.13 1.61
N LEU A 83 -9.77 -15.03 1.40
CA LEU A 83 -9.07 -14.78 0.14
C LEU A 83 -7.99 -15.83 -0.12
N ARG A 84 -7.21 -16.18 0.90
CA ARG A 84 -6.14 -17.16 0.77
C ARG A 84 -6.67 -18.55 0.37
N THR A 85 -7.82 -18.95 0.87
CA THR A 85 -8.34 -20.29 0.64
C THR A 85 -9.24 -20.41 -0.59
N THR A 86 -9.87 -19.31 -1.04
CA THR A 86 -10.84 -19.37 -2.15
C THR A 86 -10.42 -18.66 -3.43
N VAL A 87 -9.50 -17.69 -3.35
CA VAL A 87 -9.15 -16.82 -4.49
C VAL A 87 -7.69 -16.96 -4.87
N ALA A 88 -6.79 -16.88 -3.88
CA ALA A 88 -5.36 -16.74 -4.13
C ALA A 88 -4.52 -17.65 -3.23
N PRO A 89 -4.62 -18.99 -3.38
CA PRO A 89 -3.88 -19.93 -2.52
C PRO A 89 -2.37 -19.88 -2.73
N GLU A 90 -1.92 -19.44 -3.92
CA GLU A 90 -0.50 -19.43 -4.30
C GLU A 90 0.12 -18.04 -4.36
N ALA A 91 -0.65 -16.97 -4.11
CA ALA A 91 -0.15 -15.61 -4.19
C ALA A 91 0.79 -15.29 -3.03
N ASP A 92 1.65 -14.28 -3.22
CA ASP A 92 2.52 -13.78 -2.16
C ASP A 92 1.70 -13.41 -0.92
N THR A 93 2.15 -13.88 0.25
CA THR A 93 1.40 -13.69 1.50
C THR A 93 1.18 -12.22 1.82
N ASP A 94 2.20 -11.38 1.65
CA ASP A 94 2.07 -9.95 1.93
C ASP A 94 1.04 -9.30 1.01
N ASP A 95 1.00 -9.68 -0.26
CA ASP A 95 0.01 -9.15 -1.21
C ASP A 95 -1.41 -9.54 -0.80
N VAL A 96 -1.62 -10.78 -0.35
CA VAL A 96 -2.94 -11.22 0.12
C VAL A 96 -3.34 -10.46 1.39
N MET A 97 -2.40 -10.21 2.29
CA MET A 97 -2.67 -9.43 3.50
C MET A 97 -3.06 -7.98 3.16
N ILE A 98 -2.36 -7.36 2.23
CA ILE A 98 -2.68 -6.01 1.76
C ILE A 98 -4.07 -5.98 1.11
N ALA A 99 -4.36 -6.94 0.23
CA ALA A 99 -5.68 -7.06 -0.39
C ALA A 99 -6.79 -7.24 0.65
N ALA A 100 -6.54 -8.05 1.67
CA ALA A 100 -7.50 -8.29 2.76
C ALA A 100 -7.82 -7.00 3.53
N ILE A 101 -6.81 -6.19 3.84
CA ILE A 101 -7.00 -4.90 4.50
C ILE A 101 -7.81 -3.97 3.60
N ALA A 102 -7.46 -3.90 2.31
CA ALA A 102 -8.15 -3.03 1.35
C ALA A 102 -9.63 -3.40 1.21
N VAL A 103 -9.93 -4.69 1.09
CA VAL A 103 -11.31 -5.17 0.97
C VAL A 103 -12.10 -4.91 2.26
N THR A 104 -11.50 -5.14 3.41
CA THR A 104 -12.14 -4.93 4.72
C THR A 104 -12.61 -3.49 4.90
N HIS A 105 -11.83 -2.52 4.44
CA HIS A 105 -12.13 -1.10 4.60
C HIS A 105 -12.71 -0.44 3.35
N ASP A 106 -12.96 -1.22 2.29
CA ASP A 106 -13.44 -0.70 1.00
C ASP A 106 -12.53 0.39 0.42
N PHE A 107 -11.21 0.22 0.58
CA PHE A 107 -10.22 1.13 -0.01
C PHE A 107 -10.02 0.85 -1.49
N THR A 108 -9.66 1.90 -2.25
CA THR A 108 -9.05 1.74 -3.56
C THR A 108 -7.55 1.53 -3.37
N LEU A 109 -7.03 0.41 -3.85
CA LEU A 109 -5.60 0.12 -3.79
C LEU A 109 -4.87 0.86 -4.91
N VAL A 110 -3.89 1.66 -4.54
CA VAL A 110 -3.01 2.36 -5.48
C VAL A 110 -1.69 1.62 -5.52
N THR A 111 -1.40 1.00 -6.66
CA THR A 111 -0.25 0.11 -6.83
C THR A 111 0.37 0.30 -8.21
N ARG A 112 1.68 0.05 -8.32
CA ARG A 112 2.36 -0.02 -9.60
C ARG A 112 2.34 -1.43 -10.21
N ARG A 113 1.70 -2.38 -9.51
CA ARG A 113 1.52 -3.78 -9.96
C ARG A 113 0.04 -4.13 -10.03
N PRO A 114 -0.77 -3.42 -10.82
CA PRO A 114 -2.22 -3.63 -10.82
C PRO A 114 -2.60 -5.07 -11.17
N ASN A 115 -1.86 -5.73 -12.07
CA ASN A 115 -2.18 -7.10 -12.49
C ASN A 115 -2.05 -8.12 -11.35
N ALA A 116 -1.21 -7.85 -10.36
CA ALA A 116 -1.07 -8.73 -9.19
C ALA A 116 -2.31 -8.69 -8.28
N PHE A 117 -3.12 -7.63 -8.38
CA PHE A 117 -4.25 -7.40 -7.47
C PHE A 117 -5.62 -7.48 -8.13
N ARG A 118 -5.69 -7.57 -9.46
CA ARG A 118 -6.98 -7.66 -10.18
C ARG A 118 -7.70 -8.98 -9.98
N ILE A 119 -7.04 -9.99 -9.42
CA ILE A 119 -7.64 -11.28 -9.12
C ILE A 119 -8.61 -11.22 -7.94
N TYR A 120 -8.53 -10.20 -7.10
CA TYR A 120 -9.34 -10.11 -5.89
C TYR A 120 -10.71 -9.49 -6.20
N PRO A 121 -11.82 -10.20 -5.88
CA PRO A 121 -13.15 -9.65 -6.11
C PRO A 121 -13.40 -8.41 -5.25
N HIS A 122 -14.14 -7.46 -5.82
CA HIS A 122 -14.54 -6.22 -5.15
C HIS A 122 -13.39 -5.27 -4.77
N LEU A 123 -12.16 -5.58 -5.18
CA LEU A 123 -11.02 -4.70 -4.94
C LEU A 123 -10.85 -3.74 -6.13
N ARG A 124 -10.95 -2.43 -5.86
CA ARG A 124 -10.62 -1.40 -6.84
C ARG A 124 -9.13 -1.18 -6.84
N VAL A 125 -8.52 -1.19 -8.02
CA VAL A 125 -7.07 -1.10 -8.20
C VAL A 125 -6.75 -0.02 -9.22
N GLU A 126 -5.85 0.90 -8.88
CA GLU A 126 -5.42 1.98 -9.76
C GLU A 126 -3.90 2.12 -9.74
N ASP A 127 -3.31 2.47 -10.88
CA ASP A 127 -1.91 2.87 -10.99
C ASP A 127 -1.84 4.37 -11.29
N TRP A 128 -1.34 5.15 -10.35
CA TRP A 128 -1.30 6.62 -10.48
C TRP A 128 -0.04 7.11 -11.20
N THR A 129 0.82 6.23 -11.66
CA THR A 129 1.98 6.60 -12.48
C THR A 129 1.69 6.58 -13.98
N LEU A 130 0.51 6.15 -14.35
CA LEU A 130 0.08 6.06 -15.76
C LEU A 130 -0.82 7.22 -16.14
#